data_2eabf40aa6fe39d0891cdafc49843526
#
_entry.id   2eabf40aa6fe39d0891cdafc49843526
#
_cell.length_a   1.000
_cell.length_b   1.000
_cell.length_c   1.000
_cell.angle_alpha   90.00
_cell.angle_beta   90.00
_cell.angle_gamma   90.00
#
_symmetry.space_group_name_H-M   'P 1'
#
loop_
_entity.id
_entity.type
_entity.pdbx_description
1 polymer ?
#
loop_
_entity_poly.entity_id
_entity_poly.type
_entity_poly.pdbx_seq_one_letter_code
_entity_poly.pdbx_strand_id
1 'polypeptide(L)'
;ENFRVSQAANYRKLIIKYYQEDYKSVLEETDNATDPYLITLRGYIFLQELDWISARQAFLSADERFKHRYYSGLIAPIMQSIDNAAEVPMKNKWQTLAASLVPGGGRAYLREWGNAGGALASFFLVASLASSNTGLLQSANPPFPFFDNRNALIPQVVGYPFDDNDVLTSPLSFGLPTEVTLSNTNNNLIYTPAILAASIYLGTIIKTYQDVDNANQRLFRNHINITIAKTPLESFMDFAEPNLVEN
;
A
#
# COMPACT_ATOMS: atom_id res chain seq x y z
N GLU A 1 18.65 -28.77 39.01
CA GLU A 1 18.69 -29.12 37.60
C GLU A 1 17.30 -29.00 36.96
N ASN A 2 16.27 -29.65 37.51
CA ASN A 2 14.87 -29.56 37.02
C ASN A 2 14.30 -28.12 36.97
N PHE A 3 14.70 -27.25 37.89
CA PHE A 3 14.24 -25.86 37.93
C PHE A 3 14.76 -25.04 36.71
N ARG A 4 16.05 -25.18 36.37
CA ARG A 4 16.64 -24.49 35.20
C ARG A 4 16.03 -24.96 33.88
N VAL A 5 15.79 -26.27 33.77
CA VAL A 5 15.12 -26.84 32.57
C VAL A 5 13.70 -26.32 32.46
N SER A 6 12.95 -26.25 33.56
CA SER A 6 11.59 -25.68 33.56
C SER A 6 11.58 -24.20 33.19
N GLN A 7 12.54 -23.41 33.68
CA GLN A 7 12.66 -22.00 33.37
C GLN A 7 13.00 -21.78 31.88
N ALA A 8 13.97 -22.52 31.33
CA ALA A 8 14.32 -22.44 29.91
C ALA A 8 13.15 -22.86 29.02
N ALA A 9 12.38 -23.88 29.38
CA ALA A 9 11.19 -24.30 28.66
C ALA A 9 10.12 -23.21 28.68
N ASN A 10 9.92 -22.51 29.79
CA ASN A 10 8.98 -21.40 29.88
C ASN A 10 9.39 -20.23 29.00
N TYR A 11 10.67 -19.87 28.99
CA TYR A 11 11.15 -18.81 28.08
C TYR A 11 10.94 -19.17 26.60
N ARG A 12 11.27 -20.41 26.21
CA ARG A 12 11.03 -20.88 24.84
C ARG A 12 9.55 -20.83 24.43
N LYS A 13 8.67 -21.24 25.36
CA LYS A 13 7.21 -21.13 25.14
C LYS A 13 6.80 -19.68 24.85
N LEU A 14 7.29 -18.73 25.64
CA LEU A 14 6.97 -17.32 25.48
C LEU A 14 7.58 -16.73 24.20
N ILE A 15 8.80 -17.11 23.83
CA ILE A 15 9.44 -16.73 22.58
C ILE A 15 8.65 -17.27 21.38
N ILE A 16 8.17 -18.51 21.42
CA ILE A 16 7.32 -19.07 20.37
C ILE A 16 6.04 -18.25 20.21
N LYS A 17 5.37 -17.89 21.31
CA LYS A 17 4.19 -17.02 21.27
C LYS A 17 4.50 -15.63 20.69
N TYR A 18 5.65 -15.05 21.01
CA TYR A 18 6.11 -13.80 20.44
C TYR A 18 6.25 -13.90 18.91
N TYR A 19 6.85 -14.97 18.38
CA TYR A 19 6.95 -15.18 16.93
C TYR A 19 5.62 -15.52 16.25
N GLN A 20 4.63 -16.01 17.02
CA GLN A 20 3.26 -16.20 16.58
C GLN A 20 2.43 -14.91 16.64
N GLU A 21 3.05 -13.79 17.04
CA GLU A 21 2.40 -12.48 17.23
C GLU A 21 1.29 -12.48 18.31
N ASP A 22 1.27 -13.49 19.19
CA ASP A 22 0.34 -13.55 20.33
C ASP A 22 0.87 -12.68 21.50
N TYR A 23 1.03 -11.39 21.21
CA TYR A 23 1.62 -10.43 22.16
C TYR A 23 0.80 -10.28 23.41
N LYS A 24 -0.53 -10.29 23.29
CA LYS A 24 -1.44 -10.15 24.43
C LYS A 24 -1.22 -11.24 25.46
N SER A 25 -1.18 -12.49 25.02
CA SER A 25 -0.94 -13.65 25.91
C SER A 25 0.42 -13.58 26.61
N VAL A 26 1.47 -13.15 25.88
CA VAL A 26 2.80 -12.98 26.48
C VAL A 26 2.81 -11.86 27.51
N LEU A 27 2.19 -10.72 27.22
CA LEU A 27 2.10 -9.59 28.15
C LEU A 27 1.34 -9.95 29.44
N GLU A 28 0.24 -10.71 29.32
CA GLU A 28 -0.53 -11.20 30.46
C GLU A 28 0.28 -12.21 31.32
N GLU A 29 0.95 -13.18 30.66
CA GLU A 29 1.78 -14.16 31.37
C GLU A 29 3.01 -13.54 32.05
N THR A 30 3.46 -12.38 31.60
CA THR A 30 4.67 -11.69 32.09
C THR A 30 4.37 -10.40 32.85
N ASP A 31 3.12 -10.12 33.21
CA ASP A 31 2.71 -8.81 33.76
C ASP A 31 3.50 -8.40 35.02
N ASN A 32 3.76 -9.35 35.94
CA ASN A 32 4.51 -9.11 37.17
C ASN A 32 5.93 -9.68 37.10
N ALA A 33 6.50 -9.83 35.93
CA ALA A 33 7.81 -10.40 35.78
C ALA A 33 8.90 -9.51 36.40
N THR A 34 9.71 -10.10 37.25
CA THR A 34 10.90 -9.44 37.84
C THR A 34 12.19 -9.84 37.13
N ASP A 35 12.10 -10.82 36.28
CA ASP A 35 13.22 -11.37 35.52
C ASP A 35 13.58 -10.42 34.36
N PRO A 36 14.85 -9.97 34.25
CA PRO A 36 15.28 -9.06 33.21
C PRO A 36 15.07 -9.59 31.79
N TYR A 37 15.14 -10.90 31.58
CA TYR A 37 14.89 -11.52 30.27
C TYR A 37 13.44 -11.36 29.86
N LEU A 38 12.49 -11.58 30.77
CA LEU A 38 11.06 -11.40 30.48
C LEU A 38 10.68 -9.92 30.27
N ILE A 39 11.33 -9.03 31.05
CA ILE A 39 11.14 -7.58 30.87
C ILE A 39 11.66 -7.14 29.49
N THR A 40 12.80 -7.69 29.06
CA THR A 40 13.32 -7.45 27.69
C THR A 40 12.34 -7.94 26.64
N LEU A 41 11.77 -9.14 26.77
CA LEU A 41 10.76 -9.67 25.87
C LEU A 41 9.54 -8.73 25.76
N ARG A 42 9.06 -8.21 26.92
CA ARG A 42 8.00 -7.18 26.94
C ARG A 42 8.41 -5.93 26.16
N GLY A 43 9.66 -5.48 26.33
CA GLY A 43 10.21 -4.35 25.56
C GLY A 43 10.13 -4.56 24.07
N TYR A 44 10.47 -5.74 23.57
CA TYR A 44 10.31 -6.09 22.13
C TYR A 44 8.86 -6.11 21.67
N ILE A 45 7.94 -6.59 22.51
CA ILE A 45 6.51 -6.56 22.19
C ILE A 45 6.01 -5.13 22.07
N PHE A 46 6.33 -4.26 23.03
CA PHE A 46 5.94 -2.84 22.96
C PHE A 46 6.54 -2.13 21.74
N LEU A 47 7.76 -2.51 21.31
CA LEU A 47 8.31 -2.02 20.05
C LEU A 47 7.43 -2.44 18.85
N GLN A 48 7.01 -3.70 18.79
CA GLN A 48 6.16 -4.19 17.70
C GLN A 48 4.76 -3.53 17.71
N GLU A 49 4.26 -3.18 18.89
CA GLU A 49 3.00 -2.45 19.07
C GLU A 49 3.14 -0.93 18.84
N LEU A 50 4.35 -0.42 18.59
CA LEU A 50 4.67 1.02 18.42
C LEU A 50 4.46 1.85 19.70
N ASP A 51 4.44 1.18 20.87
CA ASP A 51 4.38 1.86 22.18
C ASP A 51 5.80 2.16 22.69
N TRP A 52 6.32 3.30 22.20
CA TRP A 52 7.68 3.74 22.51
C TRP A 52 7.93 4.02 23.98
N ILE A 53 6.89 4.47 24.70
CA ILE A 53 7.00 4.82 26.12
C ILE A 53 7.17 3.55 26.95
N SER A 54 6.27 2.59 26.76
CA SER A 54 6.34 1.31 27.46
C SER A 54 7.57 0.50 27.07
N ALA A 55 7.96 0.53 25.79
CA ALA A 55 9.19 -0.10 25.32
C ALA A 55 10.42 0.48 26.04
N ARG A 56 10.53 1.82 26.08
CA ARG A 56 11.64 2.50 26.77
C ARG A 56 11.72 2.13 28.24
N GLN A 57 10.58 2.14 28.94
CA GLN A 57 10.51 1.80 30.35
C GLN A 57 10.93 0.33 30.60
N ALA A 58 10.47 -0.58 29.77
CA ALA A 58 10.84 -1.99 29.85
C ALA A 58 12.35 -2.18 29.67
N PHE A 59 12.96 -1.59 28.64
CA PHE A 59 14.41 -1.71 28.42
C PHE A 59 15.24 -1.05 29.52
N LEU A 60 14.83 0.09 30.06
CA LEU A 60 15.50 0.69 31.22
C LEU A 60 15.43 -0.21 32.44
N SER A 61 14.24 -0.75 32.75
CA SER A 61 14.05 -1.67 33.86
C SER A 61 14.85 -2.98 33.68
N ALA A 62 14.98 -3.46 32.45
CA ALA A 62 15.79 -4.63 32.15
C ALA A 62 17.28 -4.33 32.36
N ASP A 63 17.79 -3.19 31.88
CA ASP A 63 19.19 -2.78 32.04
C ASP A 63 19.58 -2.67 33.52
N GLU A 64 18.75 -2.02 34.33
CA GLU A 64 18.96 -1.90 35.78
C GLU A 64 19.04 -3.27 36.50
N ARG A 65 18.28 -4.24 36.00
CA ARG A 65 18.22 -5.59 36.63
C ARG A 65 19.31 -6.53 36.15
N PHE A 66 19.72 -6.45 34.90
CA PHE A 66 20.84 -7.23 34.37
C PHE A 66 22.16 -6.94 35.09
N LYS A 67 22.42 -5.67 35.44
CA LYS A 67 23.65 -5.22 36.13
C LYS A 67 24.93 -5.72 35.46
N HIS A 68 24.90 -5.97 34.18
CA HIS A 68 26.00 -6.51 33.41
C HIS A 68 26.25 -5.74 32.13
N ARG A 69 27.49 -5.26 31.94
CA ARG A 69 27.91 -4.39 30.83
C ARG A 69 27.56 -4.96 29.45
N TYR A 70 27.55 -6.25 29.28
CA TYR A 70 27.18 -6.91 28.02
C TYR A 70 25.77 -6.56 27.61
N TYR A 71 24.79 -6.70 28.50
CA TYR A 71 23.38 -6.43 28.23
C TYR A 71 23.13 -4.92 28.02
N SER A 72 23.79 -4.07 28.80
CA SER A 72 23.73 -2.60 28.57
C SER A 72 24.23 -2.24 27.16
N GLY A 73 25.25 -2.93 26.66
CA GLY A 73 25.75 -2.77 25.29
C GLY A 73 24.73 -3.18 24.21
N LEU A 74 23.87 -4.15 24.49
CA LEU A 74 22.80 -4.58 23.58
C LEU A 74 21.57 -3.64 23.67
N ILE A 75 21.27 -3.13 24.85
CA ILE A 75 20.12 -2.24 25.08
C ILE A 75 20.37 -0.83 24.54
N ALA A 76 21.59 -0.33 24.62
CA ALA A 76 21.93 1.03 24.19
C ALA A 76 21.52 1.35 22.73
N PRO A 77 21.80 0.51 21.71
CA PRO A 77 21.36 0.78 20.34
C PRO A 77 19.83 0.75 20.17
N ILE A 78 19.13 -0.05 20.97
CA ILE A 78 17.66 -0.08 20.98
C ILE A 78 17.12 1.22 21.55
N MET A 79 17.66 1.69 22.67
CA MET A 79 17.29 2.97 23.27
C MET A 79 17.55 4.14 22.34
N GLN A 80 18.70 4.16 21.69
CA GLN A 80 19.01 5.17 20.67
C GLN A 80 18.01 5.11 19.52
N SER A 81 17.58 3.94 19.07
CA SER A 81 16.57 3.80 18.02
C SER A 81 15.20 4.28 18.46
N ILE A 82 14.81 4.05 19.73
CA ILE A 82 13.56 4.60 20.29
C ILE A 82 13.62 6.13 20.31
N ASP A 83 14.74 6.71 20.76
CA ASP A 83 14.92 8.17 20.80
C ASP A 83 14.89 8.77 19.38
N ASN A 84 15.49 8.10 18.39
CA ASN A 84 15.46 8.50 16.99
C ASN A 84 14.13 8.24 16.28
N ALA A 85 13.18 7.53 16.90
CA ALA A 85 11.86 7.30 16.31
C ALA A 85 11.12 8.62 16.03
N ALA A 86 11.36 9.66 16.83
CA ALA A 86 10.80 10.99 16.61
C ALA A 86 11.34 11.68 15.32
N GLU A 87 12.50 11.24 14.82
CA GLU A 87 13.15 11.79 13.60
C GLU A 87 12.68 11.07 12.34
N VAL A 88 11.90 9.99 12.45
CA VAL A 88 11.37 9.27 11.29
C VAL A 88 10.50 10.23 10.46
N PRO A 89 10.82 10.44 9.17
CA PRO A 89 10.12 11.41 8.33
C PRO A 89 8.69 10.95 8.05
N MET A 90 7.75 11.48 8.84
CA MET A 90 6.33 11.18 8.67
C MET A 90 5.74 11.88 7.46
N LYS A 91 4.77 11.23 6.83
CA LYS A 91 3.97 11.79 5.76
C LYS A 91 2.91 12.73 6.34
N ASN A 92 2.79 13.91 5.73
CA ASN A 92 1.82 14.92 6.15
C ASN A 92 0.53 14.79 5.34
N LYS A 93 -0.63 14.82 6.01
CA LYS A 93 -1.95 14.73 5.38
C LYS A 93 -2.18 15.85 4.37
N TRP A 94 -1.77 17.08 4.68
CA TRP A 94 -1.93 18.21 3.77
C TRP A 94 -1.03 18.13 2.52
N GLN A 95 0.20 17.67 2.69
CA GLN A 95 1.10 17.44 1.55
C GLN A 95 0.58 16.30 0.67
N THR A 96 0.02 15.27 1.29
CA THR A 96 -0.62 14.17 0.56
C THR A 96 -1.83 14.66 -0.23
N LEU A 97 -2.65 15.53 0.37
CA LEU A 97 -3.80 16.13 -0.30
C LEU A 97 -3.34 17.01 -1.47
N ALA A 98 -2.34 17.87 -1.27
CA ALA A 98 -1.77 18.70 -2.32
C ALA A 98 -1.19 17.85 -3.48
N ALA A 99 -0.47 16.78 -3.17
CA ALA A 99 0.04 15.85 -4.17
C ALA A 99 -1.11 15.13 -4.93
N SER A 100 -2.26 14.94 -4.27
CA SER A 100 -3.44 14.28 -4.86
C SER A 100 -4.19 15.15 -5.87
N LEU A 101 -3.81 16.43 -6.03
CA LEU A 101 -4.34 17.28 -7.13
C LEU A 101 -3.97 16.71 -8.51
N VAL A 102 -2.89 15.96 -8.60
CA VAL A 102 -2.56 15.16 -9.78
C VAL A 102 -3.11 13.75 -9.57
N PRO A 103 -3.86 13.17 -10.55
CA PRO A 103 -4.35 11.80 -10.45
C PRO A 103 -3.21 10.82 -10.14
N GLY A 104 -3.33 10.06 -9.05
CA GLY A 104 -2.28 9.17 -8.57
C GLY A 104 -1.14 9.82 -7.79
N GLY A 105 -0.98 11.16 -7.81
CA GLY A 105 0.14 11.85 -7.17
C GLY A 105 0.21 11.66 -5.65
N GLY A 106 -0.93 11.66 -4.96
CA GLY A 106 -0.98 11.37 -3.53
C GLY A 106 -0.48 9.95 -3.20
N ARG A 107 -0.82 8.95 -4.02
CA ARG A 107 -0.31 7.58 -3.88
C ARG A 107 1.19 7.49 -4.12
N ALA A 108 1.70 8.21 -5.13
CA ALA A 108 3.13 8.31 -5.39
C ALA A 108 3.87 8.96 -4.21
N TYR A 109 3.31 10.01 -3.59
CA TYR A 109 3.85 10.62 -2.39
C TYR A 109 3.93 9.63 -1.21
N LEU A 110 2.95 8.72 -1.07
CA LEU A 110 2.97 7.64 -0.08
C LEU A 110 3.90 6.47 -0.48
N ARG A 111 4.60 6.55 -1.62
CA ARG A 111 5.46 5.51 -2.20
C ARG A 111 4.69 4.24 -2.63
N GLU A 112 3.42 4.37 -2.91
CA GLU A 112 2.56 3.29 -3.43
C GLU A 112 2.51 3.36 -4.96
N TRP A 113 3.64 3.12 -5.63
CA TRP A 113 3.79 3.31 -7.08
C TRP A 113 2.81 2.50 -7.92
N GLY A 114 2.50 1.26 -7.51
CA GLY A 114 1.50 0.43 -8.20
C GLY A 114 0.10 1.05 -8.18
N ASN A 115 -0.34 1.51 -7.00
CA ASN A 115 -1.62 2.18 -6.83
C ASN A 115 -1.65 3.55 -7.52
N ALA A 116 -0.52 4.27 -7.52
CA ALA A 116 -0.38 5.54 -8.22
C ALA A 116 -0.54 5.37 -9.73
N GLY A 117 0.16 4.41 -10.31
CA GLY A 117 0.06 4.08 -11.73
C GLY A 117 -1.34 3.61 -12.12
N GLY A 118 -1.96 2.75 -11.30
CA GLY A 118 -3.32 2.28 -11.51
C GLY A 118 -4.35 3.42 -11.49
N ALA A 119 -4.27 4.33 -10.53
CA ALA A 119 -5.15 5.49 -10.43
C ALA A 119 -4.98 6.44 -11.63
N LEU A 120 -3.74 6.70 -12.03
CA LEU A 120 -3.43 7.53 -13.20
C LEU A 120 -3.97 6.90 -14.48
N ALA A 121 -3.70 5.61 -14.71
CA ALA A 121 -4.17 4.89 -15.89
C ALA A 121 -5.70 4.84 -15.96
N SER A 122 -6.37 4.56 -14.84
CA SER A 122 -7.84 4.54 -14.78
C SER A 122 -8.44 5.89 -15.10
N PHE A 123 -7.86 6.98 -14.56
CA PHE A 123 -8.31 8.33 -14.84
C PHE A 123 -8.17 8.67 -16.33
N PHE A 124 -7.00 8.41 -16.93
CA PHE A 124 -6.77 8.68 -18.34
C PHE A 124 -7.65 7.83 -19.27
N LEU A 125 -7.88 6.58 -18.93
CA LEU A 125 -8.75 5.70 -19.71
C LEU A 125 -10.18 6.24 -19.73
N VAL A 126 -10.74 6.60 -18.59
CA VAL A 126 -12.11 7.13 -18.52
C VAL A 126 -12.19 8.53 -19.14
N ALA A 127 -11.17 9.38 -18.96
CA ALA A 127 -11.10 10.70 -19.59
C ALA A 127 -11.02 10.60 -21.12
N SER A 128 -10.27 9.62 -21.65
CA SER A 128 -10.19 9.40 -23.09
C SER A 128 -11.52 8.89 -23.67
N LEU A 129 -12.23 8.03 -22.95
CA LEU A 129 -13.58 7.60 -23.33
C LEU A 129 -14.56 8.77 -23.33
N ALA A 130 -14.49 9.67 -22.34
CA ALA A 130 -15.30 10.89 -22.31
C ALA A 130 -15.00 11.81 -23.49
N SER A 131 -13.72 12.03 -23.78
CA SER A 131 -13.29 12.93 -24.86
C SER A 131 -13.61 12.35 -26.26
N SER A 132 -13.58 11.05 -26.46
CA SER A 132 -13.96 10.42 -27.72
C SER A 132 -15.44 10.66 -28.05
N ASN A 133 -16.29 10.76 -27.04
CA ASN A 133 -17.72 11.05 -27.21
C ASN A 133 -18.01 12.54 -27.46
N THR A 134 -17.07 13.44 -27.16
CA THR A 134 -17.28 14.90 -27.33
C THR A 134 -16.90 15.41 -28.71
N GLY A 135 -16.29 14.56 -29.55
CA GLY A 135 -15.75 15.01 -30.85
C GLY A 135 -14.53 15.93 -30.73
N LEU A 136 -14.03 16.21 -29.51
CA LEU A 136 -12.82 17.02 -29.30
C LEU A 136 -11.57 16.40 -29.90
N LEU A 137 -11.58 15.09 -30.11
CA LEU A 137 -10.50 14.35 -30.79
C LEU A 137 -10.65 14.38 -32.33
N GLN A 138 -11.72 15.01 -32.89
CA GLN A 138 -11.93 15.05 -34.31
C GLN A 138 -10.89 15.89 -35.06
N SER A 139 -10.28 16.87 -34.41
CA SER A 139 -9.30 17.77 -35.05
C SER A 139 -7.85 17.39 -34.83
N ALA A 140 -7.58 16.48 -33.90
CA ALA A 140 -6.24 15.97 -33.66
C ALA A 140 -6.17 14.52 -34.15
N ASN A 141 -5.08 14.13 -34.81
CA ASN A 141 -4.79 12.71 -35.02
C ASN A 141 -4.79 12.03 -33.64
N PRO A 142 -5.80 11.20 -33.33
CA PRO A 142 -5.89 10.64 -32.00
C PRO A 142 -4.65 9.80 -31.75
N PRO A 143 -3.99 9.95 -30.58
CA PRO A 143 -2.84 9.11 -30.24
C PRO A 143 -3.21 7.64 -30.06
N PHE A 144 -4.51 7.33 -30.05
CA PHE A 144 -5.05 5.99 -29.88
C PHE A 144 -6.04 5.65 -31.02
N PRO A 145 -5.57 5.03 -32.12
CA PRO A 145 -6.43 4.69 -33.26
C PRO A 145 -7.55 3.68 -32.93
N PHE A 146 -7.46 3.01 -31.79
CA PHE A 146 -8.46 2.00 -31.38
C PHE A 146 -9.79 2.61 -30.92
N PHE A 147 -9.85 3.92 -30.66
CA PHE A 147 -11.06 4.60 -30.18
C PHE A 147 -11.67 5.53 -31.22
N ASP A 148 -11.21 5.48 -32.47
CA ASP A 148 -11.76 6.29 -33.52
C ASP A 148 -12.98 5.61 -34.16
N ASN A 149 -14.16 5.88 -33.60
CA ASN A 149 -15.43 5.41 -34.13
C ASN A 149 -15.78 5.99 -35.53
N ARG A 150 -14.99 6.96 -36.05
CA ARG A 150 -15.21 7.54 -37.36
C ARG A 150 -14.94 6.57 -38.50
N ASN A 151 -14.15 5.54 -38.24
CA ASN A 151 -13.83 4.51 -39.22
C ASN A 151 -14.67 3.24 -39.05
N ALA A 152 -15.77 3.29 -38.31
CA ALA A 152 -16.73 2.20 -38.35
C ALA A 152 -17.24 2.10 -39.78
N LEU A 153 -16.78 1.06 -40.47
CA LEU A 153 -17.24 0.70 -41.82
C LEU A 153 -18.71 0.29 -41.73
N ILE A 154 -19.62 1.27 -41.77
CA ILE A 154 -21.02 1.00 -41.97
C ILE A 154 -21.19 1.04 -43.49
N PRO A 155 -21.38 -0.10 -44.18
CA PRO A 155 -21.68 -0.09 -45.59
C PRO A 155 -23.02 0.62 -45.79
N GLN A 156 -23.00 1.87 -46.23
CA GLN A 156 -24.20 2.49 -46.73
C GLN A 156 -24.46 1.93 -48.14
N VAL A 157 -25.49 1.13 -48.24
CA VAL A 157 -26.05 0.82 -49.52
C VAL A 157 -26.78 2.08 -50.02
N VAL A 158 -26.07 2.91 -50.74
CA VAL A 158 -26.60 4.14 -51.34
C VAL A 158 -27.28 3.78 -52.67
N GLY A 159 -28.47 3.22 -52.59
CA GLY A 159 -29.29 2.93 -53.75
C GLY A 159 -28.82 1.73 -54.58
N TYR A 160 -29.74 1.07 -55.22
CA TYR A 160 -29.44 0.09 -56.26
C TYR A 160 -29.38 0.85 -57.60
N PRO A 161 -28.20 0.90 -58.23
CA PRO A 161 -28.05 1.63 -59.51
C PRO A 161 -28.52 0.77 -60.68
N PHE A 162 -29.68 0.18 -60.56
CA PHE A 162 -30.33 -0.54 -61.62
C PHE A 162 -31.42 0.32 -62.19
N ASP A 163 -31.55 0.31 -63.52
CA ASP A 163 -32.67 0.89 -64.20
C ASP A 163 -33.89 -0.06 -64.22
N ASP A 164 -35.00 0.37 -64.72
CA ASP A 164 -36.23 -0.45 -64.80
C ASP A 164 -36.08 -1.73 -65.61
N ASN A 165 -34.92 -1.94 -66.24
CA ASN A 165 -34.57 -3.15 -67.02
C ASN A 165 -33.51 -4.00 -66.36
N ASP A 166 -33.23 -3.83 -65.08
CA ASP A 166 -32.22 -4.54 -64.31
C ASP A 166 -30.77 -4.36 -64.85
N VAL A 167 -30.50 -3.28 -65.58
CA VAL A 167 -29.20 -3.00 -66.13
C VAL A 167 -28.44 -2.07 -65.16
N LEU A 168 -27.21 -2.45 -64.80
CA LEU A 168 -26.32 -1.69 -63.97
C LEU A 168 -25.98 -0.36 -64.67
N THR A 169 -26.53 0.77 -64.22
CA THR A 169 -26.42 2.08 -64.88
C THR A 169 -25.20 2.87 -64.37
N SER A 170 -24.60 2.50 -63.25
CA SER A 170 -23.39 3.12 -62.73
C SER A 170 -22.52 2.14 -61.99
N PRO A 171 -21.19 2.32 -61.96
CA PRO A 171 -20.33 1.48 -61.17
C PRO A 171 -20.69 1.64 -59.68
N LEU A 172 -20.82 0.54 -58.99
CA LEU A 172 -21.02 0.52 -57.55
C LEU A 172 -19.88 1.29 -56.87
N SER A 173 -20.10 2.54 -56.59
CA SER A 173 -19.21 3.32 -55.75
C SER A 173 -19.54 2.98 -54.30
N PHE A 174 -18.75 2.12 -53.67
CA PHE A 174 -18.76 1.99 -52.24
C PHE A 174 -18.15 3.28 -51.68
N GLY A 175 -18.96 4.31 -51.54
CA GLY A 175 -18.62 5.49 -50.81
C GLY A 175 -18.62 5.12 -49.33
N LEU A 176 -17.44 4.89 -48.78
CA LEU A 176 -17.31 4.88 -47.33
C LEU A 176 -17.71 6.28 -46.85
N PRO A 177 -18.62 6.40 -45.87
CA PRO A 177 -18.94 7.71 -45.32
C PRO A 177 -17.68 8.33 -44.74
N THR A 178 -17.20 9.39 -45.41
CA THR A 178 -16.02 10.14 -44.97
C THR A 178 -16.27 10.91 -43.67
N GLU A 179 -17.53 11.11 -43.31
CA GLU A 179 -17.94 11.75 -42.06
C GLU A 179 -19.25 11.13 -41.58
N VAL A 180 -19.20 10.46 -40.44
CA VAL A 180 -20.39 10.17 -39.66
C VAL A 180 -20.60 11.38 -38.75
N THR A 181 -21.39 12.33 -39.16
CA THR A 181 -21.92 13.35 -38.26
C THR A 181 -22.90 12.63 -37.32
N LEU A 182 -22.40 12.14 -36.20
CA LEU A 182 -23.26 11.82 -35.08
C LEU A 182 -23.88 13.16 -34.65
N SER A 183 -25.10 13.44 -35.11
CA SER A 183 -25.87 14.55 -34.55
C SER A 183 -26.11 14.25 -33.07
N ASN A 184 -25.19 14.70 -32.25
CA ASN A 184 -25.21 14.47 -30.83
C ASN A 184 -26.20 15.44 -30.17
N THR A 185 -27.48 15.10 -30.24
CA THR A 185 -28.51 15.75 -29.41
C THR A 185 -28.57 15.22 -27.99
N ASN A 186 -27.81 14.17 -27.66
CA ASN A 186 -27.78 13.55 -26.32
C ASN A 186 -26.46 13.83 -25.63
N ASN A 187 -26.36 14.99 -24.96
CA ASN A 187 -25.26 15.27 -23.99
C ASN A 187 -25.12 14.26 -22.88
N ASN A 188 -26.10 13.36 -22.69
CA ASN A 188 -26.08 12.32 -21.63
C ASN A 188 -24.93 11.34 -21.79
N LEU A 189 -24.38 11.10 -22.98
CA LEU A 189 -23.25 10.23 -23.22
C LEU A 189 -21.93 10.78 -22.66
N ILE A 190 -21.85 12.09 -22.44
CA ILE A 190 -20.65 12.76 -21.90
C ILE A 190 -20.69 12.74 -20.37
N TYR A 191 -21.88 12.92 -19.78
CA TYR A 191 -21.99 13.05 -18.33
C TYR A 191 -21.60 11.77 -17.59
N THR A 192 -21.97 10.59 -18.08
CA THR A 192 -21.69 9.32 -17.42
C THR A 192 -20.19 9.06 -17.25
N PRO A 193 -19.34 9.11 -18.30
CA PRO A 193 -17.90 8.92 -18.11
C PRO A 193 -17.25 10.08 -17.33
N ALA A 194 -17.74 11.31 -17.45
CA ALA A 194 -17.22 12.44 -16.68
C ALA A 194 -17.50 12.26 -15.16
N ILE A 195 -18.72 11.87 -14.80
CA ILE A 195 -19.09 11.56 -13.40
C ILE A 195 -18.24 10.38 -12.87
N LEU A 196 -18.04 9.35 -13.70
CA LEU A 196 -17.22 8.20 -13.31
C LEU A 196 -15.77 8.61 -13.08
N ALA A 197 -15.17 9.42 -13.98
CA ALA A 197 -13.81 9.94 -13.80
C ALA A 197 -13.69 10.79 -12.53
N ALA A 198 -14.65 11.68 -12.29
CA ALA A 198 -14.69 12.48 -11.07
C ALA A 198 -14.83 11.62 -9.80
N SER A 199 -15.67 10.59 -9.85
CA SER A 199 -15.87 9.66 -8.73
C SER A 199 -14.61 8.85 -8.42
N ILE A 200 -13.92 8.32 -9.43
CA ILE A 200 -12.64 7.62 -9.29
C ILE A 200 -11.61 8.57 -8.70
N TYR A 201 -11.52 9.79 -9.22
CA TYR A 201 -10.55 10.78 -8.76
C TYR A 201 -10.80 11.17 -7.29
N LEU A 202 -12.02 11.57 -6.93
CA LEU A 202 -12.38 11.94 -5.57
C LEU A 202 -12.22 10.76 -4.61
N GLY A 203 -12.66 9.57 -5.01
CA GLY A 203 -12.48 8.35 -4.21
C GLY A 203 -11.00 8.04 -3.94
N THR A 204 -10.14 8.25 -4.94
CA THR A 204 -8.69 8.10 -4.77
C THR A 204 -8.11 9.10 -3.79
N ILE A 205 -8.54 10.37 -3.84
CA ILE A 205 -8.10 11.43 -2.91
C ILE A 205 -8.49 11.07 -1.48
N ILE A 206 -9.77 10.74 -1.25
CA ILE A 206 -10.30 10.39 0.08
C ILE A 206 -9.54 9.18 0.65
N LYS A 207 -9.42 8.12 -0.15
CA LYS A 207 -8.72 6.91 0.28
C LYS A 207 -7.24 7.19 0.57
N THR A 208 -6.57 7.98 -0.26
CA THR A 208 -5.16 8.35 -0.05
C THR A 208 -4.98 9.15 1.24
N TYR A 209 -5.90 10.09 1.53
CA TYR A 209 -5.88 10.85 2.78
C TYR A 209 -6.03 9.95 4.01
N GLN A 210 -6.91 8.95 3.96
CA GLN A 210 -7.11 7.97 5.03
C GLN A 210 -5.88 7.07 5.22
N ASP A 211 -5.19 6.73 4.14
CA ASP A 211 -4.04 5.82 4.17
C ASP A 211 -2.72 6.47 4.64
N VAL A 212 -2.71 7.79 4.93
CA VAL A 212 -1.51 8.48 5.46
C VAL A 212 -1.06 7.86 6.78
N ASP A 213 -1.99 7.59 7.69
CA ASP A 213 -1.67 7.01 8.99
C ASP A 213 -1.11 5.59 8.85
N ASN A 214 -1.68 4.79 7.95
CA ASN A 214 -1.16 3.46 7.62
C ASN A 214 0.24 3.53 6.98
N ALA A 215 0.49 4.54 6.13
CA ALA A 215 1.81 4.76 5.55
C ALA A 215 2.85 5.14 6.61
N ASN A 216 2.48 5.99 7.58
CA ASN A 216 3.33 6.36 8.69
C ASN A 216 3.61 5.16 9.62
N GLN A 217 2.61 4.34 9.93
CA GLN A 217 2.81 3.10 10.69
C GLN A 217 3.78 2.15 9.97
N ARG A 218 3.70 2.02 8.64
CA ARG A 218 4.68 1.23 7.86
C ARG A 218 6.10 1.77 7.98
N LEU A 219 6.28 3.08 8.03
CA LEU A 219 7.60 3.71 8.23
C LEU A 219 8.15 3.38 9.62
N PHE A 220 7.33 3.47 10.66
CA PHE A 220 7.74 3.10 12.02
C PHE A 220 8.06 1.61 12.13
N ARG A 221 7.21 0.73 11.60
CA ARG A 221 7.48 -0.71 11.58
C ARG A 221 8.79 -1.04 10.85
N ASN A 222 9.08 -0.36 9.76
CA ASN A 222 10.33 -0.53 9.04
C ASN A 222 11.54 -0.11 9.87
N HIS A 223 11.43 1.01 10.60
CA HIS A 223 12.45 1.50 11.52
C HIS A 223 12.71 0.47 12.66
N ILE A 224 11.64 -0.07 13.25
CA ILE A 224 11.74 -1.12 14.27
C ILE A 224 12.36 -2.39 13.73
N ASN A 225 11.92 -2.86 12.56
CA ASN A 225 12.47 -4.08 11.96
C ASN A 225 13.98 -3.98 11.71
N ILE A 226 14.47 -2.80 11.32
CA ILE A 226 15.91 -2.53 11.19
C ILE A 226 16.60 -2.59 12.57
N THR A 227 15.96 -2.08 13.60
CA THR A 227 16.49 -2.11 14.98
C THR A 227 16.55 -3.53 15.49
N ILE A 228 15.47 -4.30 15.35
CA ILE A 228 15.40 -5.71 15.76
C ILE A 228 16.41 -6.57 14.98
N ALA A 229 16.59 -6.30 13.68
CA ALA A 229 17.58 -7.01 12.88
C ALA A 229 19.02 -6.75 13.33
N LYS A 230 19.32 -5.56 13.88
CA LYS A 230 20.64 -5.24 14.45
C LYS A 230 20.85 -5.84 15.82
N THR A 231 19.81 -5.91 16.63
CA THR A 231 19.84 -6.44 17.99
C THR A 231 18.66 -7.39 18.15
N PRO A 232 18.79 -8.64 17.68
CA PRO A 232 17.71 -9.60 17.75
C PRO A 232 17.46 -10.07 19.19
N LEU A 233 16.23 -10.49 19.48
CA LEU A 233 15.81 -10.97 20.80
C LEU A 233 16.68 -12.13 21.29
N GLU A 234 17.15 -12.99 20.39
CA GLU A 234 18.02 -14.14 20.66
C GLU A 234 19.35 -13.72 21.29
N SER A 235 19.85 -12.51 20.99
CA SER A 235 21.06 -11.98 21.62
C SER A 235 20.95 -11.83 23.14
N PHE A 236 19.72 -11.70 23.65
CA PHE A 236 19.43 -11.64 25.08
C PHE A 236 19.09 -13.03 25.66
N MET A 237 18.48 -13.88 24.85
CA MET A 237 17.85 -15.14 25.29
C MET A 237 18.49 -16.37 24.64
N ASP A 238 19.80 -16.30 24.38
CA ASP A 238 20.58 -17.47 23.94
C ASP A 238 20.80 -18.41 25.15
N PHE A 239 19.75 -19.16 25.45
CA PHE A 239 19.84 -20.22 26.45
C PHE A 239 20.43 -21.45 25.78
N ALA A 240 21.59 -21.91 26.29
CA ALA A 240 22.17 -23.17 25.88
C ALA A 240 21.12 -24.30 25.99
N GLU A 241 21.00 -25.11 24.95
CA GLU A 241 20.11 -26.25 24.99
C GLU A 241 20.50 -27.15 26.19
N PRO A 242 19.56 -27.51 27.07
CA PRO A 242 19.85 -28.49 28.10
C PRO A 242 20.24 -29.78 27.37
N ASN A 243 21.44 -30.30 27.66
CA ASN A 243 21.84 -31.62 27.19
C ASN A 243 20.84 -32.62 27.74
N LEU A 244 19.84 -32.98 26.93
CA LEU A 244 18.85 -34.01 27.31
C LEU A 244 19.40 -35.44 27.17
N VAL A 245 20.68 -35.54 26.81
CA VAL A 245 21.38 -36.82 26.65
C VAL A 245 22.49 -36.88 27.67
N GLU A 246 22.13 -37.03 28.94
CA GLU A 246 23.01 -37.66 29.93
C GLU A 246 22.15 -38.40 30.96
N ASN A 247 22.06 -39.73 30.69
CA ASN A 247 21.66 -40.86 31.52
C ASN A 247 20.19 -40.99 31.94
#